data_95d98c555f421aaed4a6f942c2d62386
#
_entry.id   95d98c555f421aaed4a6f942c2d62386
#
_cell.length_a   1.000
_cell.length_b   1.000
_cell.length_c   1.000
_cell.angle_alpha   90.00
_cell.angle_beta   90.00
_cell.angle_gamma   90.00
#
_symmetry.space_group_name_H-M   'P 1'
#
loop_
_entity.id
_entity.type
_entity.pdbx_description
1 polymer ?
#
loop_
_entity_poly.entity_id
_entity_poly.type
_entity_poly.pdbx_seq_one_letter_code
_entity_poly.pdbx_strand_id
1 'polypeptide(L)'
;MISEEKDYKISLSNRDFRGVITLGMIKKELDVNLDYLRINQGNGSGNGVFINLFNAIDRPMTISVEEIFINKSLYGNWKSKIVPGKDMLSLTNLEGKYDKWGLKKYNFNSKSELTITKTPFGWKSSLDTMIYSGSPKKALNQIGIEANFSMDTIELFPKISWAGLPWEVNLKEIQGELGLFVEGFIIKDKDVSIESPSN
;
A
#
# COMPACT_ATOMS: atom_id res chain seq x y z
N MET A 1 -5.66 -27.52 34.59
CA MET A 1 -5.87 -28.12 33.25
C MET A 1 -5.86 -26.96 32.27
N ILE A 2 -4.72 -26.73 31.60
CA ILE A 2 -4.58 -25.69 30.59
C ILE A 2 -5.12 -26.34 29.30
N SER A 3 -6.29 -25.88 28.82
CA SER A 3 -6.80 -26.34 27.53
C SER A 3 -5.85 -25.84 26.45
N GLU A 4 -5.21 -26.74 25.73
CA GLU A 4 -4.46 -26.38 24.52
C GLU A 4 -5.41 -25.68 23.53
N GLU A 5 -5.11 -24.43 23.28
CA GLU A 5 -5.80 -23.61 22.25
C GLU A 5 -5.50 -24.22 20.88
N LYS A 6 -6.46 -24.88 20.27
CA LYS A 6 -6.31 -25.42 18.91
C LYS A 6 -6.77 -24.39 17.89
N ASP A 7 -5.82 -23.72 17.26
CA ASP A 7 -6.11 -22.94 16.06
C ASP A 7 -6.44 -23.87 14.89
N TYR A 8 -7.45 -23.52 14.13
CA TYR A 8 -7.75 -24.21 12.87
C TYR A 8 -6.94 -23.59 11.73
N LYS A 9 -6.23 -24.41 10.97
CA LYS A 9 -5.42 -23.99 9.81
C LYS A 9 -5.96 -24.61 8.55
N ILE A 10 -6.18 -23.79 7.54
CA ILE A 10 -6.63 -24.17 6.21
C ILE A 10 -5.57 -23.76 5.21
N SER A 11 -4.96 -24.72 4.54
CA SER A 11 -4.03 -24.47 3.46
C SER A 11 -4.79 -24.15 2.17
N LEU A 12 -4.38 -23.09 1.50
CA LEU A 12 -4.91 -22.64 0.23
C LEU A 12 -3.85 -22.77 -0.85
N SER A 13 -4.22 -23.29 -2.01
CA SER A 13 -3.31 -23.33 -3.15
C SER A 13 -4.08 -23.36 -4.46
N ASN A 14 -3.81 -22.37 -5.32
CA ASN A 14 -4.23 -22.38 -6.72
C ASN A 14 -3.24 -21.55 -7.56
N ARG A 15 -3.59 -21.27 -8.82
CA ARG A 15 -2.76 -20.51 -9.74
C ARG A 15 -2.50 -19.06 -9.26
N ASP A 16 -3.49 -18.44 -8.61
CA ASP A 16 -3.49 -17.01 -8.33
C ASP A 16 -3.10 -16.68 -6.88
N PHE A 17 -3.17 -17.67 -5.99
CA PHE A 17 -2.72 -17.50 -4.61
C PHE A 17 -2.27 -18.81 -3.97
N ARG A 18 -1.40 -18.72 -2.98
CA ARG A 18 -0.99 -19.81 -2.09
C ARG A 18 -0.75 -19.25 -0.69
N GLY A 19 -1.13 -20.00 0.33
CA GLY A 19 -0.90 -19.62 1.71
C GLY A 19 -1.74 -20.40 2.71
N VAL A 20 -1.93 -19.83 3.89
CA VAL A 20 -2.63 -20.42 5.02
C VAL A 20 -3.59 -19.42 5.64
N ILE A 21 -4.81 -19.87 5.91
CA ILE A 21 -5.75 -19.17 6.78
C ILE A 21 -5.69 -19.82 8.17
N THR A 22 -5.50 -19.02 9.21
CA THR A 22 -5.58 -19.44 10.59
C THR A 22 -6.79 -18.80 11.26
N LEU A 23 -7.65 -19.61 11.85
CA LEU A 23 -8.77 -19.18 12.68
C LEU A 23 -8.43 -19.36 14.14
N GLY A 24 -8.17 -18.28 14.84
CA GLY A 24 -7.95 -18.26 16.30
C GLY A 24 -9.27 -18.43 17.04
N MET A 25 -9.35 -19.45 17.89
CA MET A 25 -10.61 -19.79 18.62
C MET A 25 -11.02 -18.73 19.63
N ILE A 26 -10.06 -18.02 20.24
CA ILE A 26 -10.32 -17.04 21.29
C ILE A 26 -10.62 -15.65 20.72
N LYS A 27 -9.80 -15.17 19.79
CA LYS A 27 -9.94 -13.80 19.26
C LYS A 27 -11.01 -13.67 18.19
N LYS A 28 -11.49 -14.77 17.61
CA LYS A 28 -12.40 -14.80 16.45
C LYS A 28 -11.88 -13.97 15.26
N GLU A 29 -10.58 -13.68 15.24
CA GLU A 29 -9.91 -13.01 14.16
C GLU A 29 -9.37 -14.03 13.17
N LEU A 30 -9.39 -13.69 11.90
CA LEU A 30 -8.79 -14.47 10.83
C LEU A 30 -7.41 -13.91 10.52
N ASP A 31 -6.42 -14.79 10.49
CA ASP A 31 -5.09 -14.47 9.98
C ASP A 31 -4.90 -15.17 8.63
N VAL A 32 -4.70 -14.36 7.59
CA VAL A 32 -4.48 -14.81 6.23
C VAL A 32 -3.02 -14.53 5.87
N ASN A 33 -2.22 -15.58 5.73
CA ASN A 33 -0.83 -15.48 5.34
C ASN A 33 -0.65 -16.11 3.96
N LEU A 34 -0.35 -15.28 2.96
CA LEU A 34 -0.17 -15.70 1.58
C LEU A 34 1.30 -15.63 1.20
N ASP A 35 1.82 -16.71 0.61
CA ASP A 35 3.15 -16.74 -0.01
C ASP A 35 3.14 -15.82 -1.24
N TYR A 36 2.05 -15.90 -2.02
CA TYR A 36 1.84 -14.98 -3.13
C TYR A 36 0.35 -14.75 -3.40
N LEU A 37 0.08 -13.60 -4.02
CA LEU A 37 -1.22 -13.20 -4.56
C LEU A 37 -1.03 -12.61 -5.95
N ARG A 38 -1.73 -13.14 -6.95
CA ARG A 38 -1.74 -12.63 -8.33
C ARG A 38 -3.08 -12.00 -8.65
N ILE A 39 -3.04 -10.72 -8.99
CA ILE A 39 -4.21 -9.95 -9.40
C ILE A 39 -4.07 -9.66 -10.90
N ASN A 40 -4.93 -10.27 -11.70
CA ASN A 40 -5.00 -10.00 -13.12
C ASN A 40 -6.11 -8.97 -13.36
N GLN A 41 -5.75 -7.77 -13.71
CA GLN A 41 -6.68 -6.72 -14.12
C GLN A 41 -7.12 -7.01 -15.57
N GLY A 42 -8.07 -7.93 -15.75
CA GLY A 42 -8.73 -8.11 -17.04
C GLY A 42 -9.73 -6.98 -17.28
N ASN A 43 -9.97 -6.63 -18.54
CA ASN A 43 -10.92 -5.61 -18.93
C ASN A 43 -12.30 -5.86 -18.27
N GLY A 44 -12.61 -5.13 -17.22
CA GLY A 44 -13.93 -5.10 -16.55
C GLY A 44 -14.22 -6.17 -15.49
N SER A 45 -13.43 -7.24 -15.33
CA SER A 45 -13.75 -8.33 -14.37
C SER A 45 -13.17 -8.15 -12.97
N GLY A 46 -12.15 -7.32 -12.78
CA GLY A 46 -11.52 -7.11 -11.47
C GLY A 46 -12.45 -6.53 -10.42
N ASN A 47 -13.37 -5.66 -10.81
CA ASN A 47 -14.32 -5.02 -9.91
C ASN A 47 -15.33 -6.02 -9.35
N GLY A 48 -15.77 -7.02 -10.14
CA GLY A 48 -16.71 -8.04 -9.68
C GLY A 48 -16.15 -8.94 -8.58
N VAL A 49 -14.89 -9.35 -8.71
CA VAL A 49 -14.21 -10.16 -7.69
C VAL A 49 -14.03 -9.35 -6.41
N PHE A 50 -13.62 -8.08 -6.52
CA PHE A 50 -13.47 -7.20 -5.36
C PHE A 50 -14.81 -6.96 -4.66
N ILE A 51 -15.90 -6.69 -5.39
CA ILE A 51 -17.23 -6.47 -4.83
C ILE A 51 -17.70 -7.72 -4.07
N ASN A 52 -17.47 -8.93 -4.60
CA ASN A 52 -17.81 -10.16 -3.92
C ASN A 52 -16.98 -10.32 -2.65
N LEU A 53 -15.68 -10.06 -2.69
CA LEU A 53 -14.81 -10.10 -1.53
C LEU A 53 -15.22 -9.08 -0.48
N PHE A 54 -15.49 -7.83 -0.88
CA PHE A 54 -15.96 -6.75 -0.01
C PHE A 54 -17.22 -7.16 0.75
N ASN A 55 -18.19 -7.77 0.07
CA ASN A 55 -19.44 -8.22 0.68
C ASN A 55 -19.27 -9.49 1.54
N ALA A 56 -18.22 -10.28 1.32
CA ALA A 56 -17.95 -11.52 2.06
C ALA A 56 -17.19 -11.30 3.37
N ILE A 57 -16.48 -10.18 3.50
CA ILE A 57 -15.71 -9.85 4.72
C ILE A 57 -16.67 -9.29 5.77
N ASP A 58 -17.05 -10.11 6.74
CA ASP A 58 -18.01 -9.80 7.81
C ASP A 58 -17.33 -9.58 9.18
N ARG A 59 -16.02 -9.81 9.26
CA ARG A 59 -15.25 -9.71 10.51
C ARG A 59 -13.84 -9.20 10.28
N PRO A 60 -13.19 -8.64 11.30
CA PRO A 60 -11.79 -8.24 11.20
C PRO A 60 -10.88 -9.41 10.87
N MET A 61 -9.90 -9.16 9.99
CA MET A 61 -8.86 -10.12 9.63
C MET A 61 -7.51 -9.42 9.45
N THR A 62 -6.43 -10.14 9.75
CA THR A 62 -5.08 -9.72 9.36
C THR A 62 -4.73 -10.41 8.05
N ILE A 63 -4.20 -9.66 7.09
CA ILE A 63 -3.66 -10.22 5.85
C ILE A 63 -2.18 -9.86 5.74
N SER A 64 -1.39 -10.87 5.41
CA SER A 64 0.04 -10.75 5.09
C SER A 64 0.28 -11.42 3.76
N VAL A 65 0.96 -10.75 2.84
CA VAL A 65 1.29 -11.31 1.53
C VAL A 65 2.77 -11.05 1.27
N GLU A 66 3.54 -12.12 1.04
CA GLU A 66 4.98 -12.02 0.77
C GLU A 66 5.26 -11.45 -0.62
N GLU A 67 4.46 -11.85 -1.61
CA GLU A 67 4.61 -11.39 -2.98
C GLU A 67 3.26 -11.05 -3.61
N ILE A 68 3.02 -9.79 -3.94
CA ILE A 68 1.86 -9.36 -4.73
C ILE A 68 2.29 -9.13 -6.17
N PHE A 69 1.59 -9.77 -7.09
CA PHE A 69 1.73 -9.54 -8.53
C PHE A 69 0.45 -8.89 -9.08
N ILE A 70 0.61 -7.78 -9.79
CA ILE A 70 -0.47 -7.14 -10.54
C ILE A 70 -0.07 -7.16 -12.01
N ASN A 71 -0.87 -7.82 -12.85
CA ASN A 71 -0.58 -7.97 -14.28
C ASN A 71 0.86 -8.47 -14.56
N LYS A 72 1.34 -9.47 -13.83
CA LYS A 72 2.69 -10.04 -13.89
C LYS A 72 3.83 -9.19 -13.29
N SER A 73 3.57 -7.95 -12.90
CA SER A 73 4.55 -7.10 -12.20
C SER A 73 4.52 -7.36 -10.70
N LEU A 74 5.69 -7.52 -10.09
CA LEU A 74 5.82 -7.69 -8.63
C LEU A 74 5.61 -6.34 -7.93
N TYR A 75 4.73 -6.30 -6.95
CA TYR A 75 4.43 -5.14 -6.10
C TYR A 75 4.87 -5.34 -4.64
N GLY A 76 5.81 -6.25 -4.41
CA GLY A 76 6.46 -6.48 -3.12
C GLY A 76 5.58 -7.19 -2.11
N ASN A 77 5.92 -6.99 -0.83
CA ASN A 77 5.21 -7.57 0.30
C ASN A 77 4.31 -6.54 0.98
N TRP A 78 3.19 -7.01 1.54
CA TRP A 78 2.19 -6.15 2.15
C TRP A 78 1.55 -6.82 3.36
N LYS A 79 1.26 -6.01 4.37
CA LYS A 79 0.54 -6.44 5.57
C LYS A 79 -0.47 -5.38 5.97
N SER A 80 -1.65 -5.82 6.41
CA SER A 80 -2.69 -4.93 6.91
C SER A 80 -3.68 -5.69 7.79
N LYS A 81 -4.37 -4.96 8.66
CA LYS A 81 -5.57 -5.43 9.33
C LYS A 81 -6.78 -4.88 8.56
N ILE A 82 -7.60 -5.77 8.05
CA ILE A 82 -8.85 -5.44 7.38
C ILE A 82 -9.96 -5.34 8.43
N VAL A 83 -10.66 -4.22 8.46
CA VAL A 83 -11.76 -3.95 9.37
C VAL A 83 -12.99 -3.60 8.53
N PRO A 84 -13.99 -4.50 8.46
CA PRO A 84 -15.23 -4.22 7.77
C PRO A 84 -16.10 -3.25 8.56
N GLY A 85 -16.79 -2.35 7.86
CA GLY A 85 -17.83 -1.47 8.37
C GLY A 85 -19.06 -1.53 7.48
N LYS A 86 -20.10 -0.78 7.83
CA LYS A 86 -21.26 -0.64 6.96
C LYS A 86 -20.86 0.15 5.71
N ASP A 87 -20.96 -0.47 4.54
CA ASP A 87 -20.58 0.14 3.27
C ASP A 87 -19.11 0.63 3.20
N MET A 88 -18.22 0.09 4.06
CA MET A 88 -16.83 0.52 4.17
C MET A 88 -15.91 -0.66 4.48
N LEU A 89 -14.71 -0.63 3.93
CA LEU A 89 -13.62 -1.52 4.28
C LEU A 89 -12.39 -0.67 4.59
N SER A 90 -11.84 -0.81 5.79
CA SER A 90 -10.60 -0.15 6.19
C SER A 90 -9.46 -1.16 6.26
N LEU A 91 -8.38 -0.87 5.55
CA LEU A 91 -7.09 -1.54 5.67
C LEU A 91 -6.23 -0.71 6.61
N THR A 92 -6.19 -1.10 7.89
CA THR A 92 -5.46 -0.38 8.94
C THR A 92 -4.11 -1.03 9.21
N ASN A 93 -3.19 -0.29 9.81
CA ASN A 93 -1.81 -0.72 10.01
C ASN A 93 -1.17 -1.20 8.71
N LEU A 94 -1.43 -0.45 7.65
CA LEU A 94 -0.92 -0.75 6.31
C LEU A 94 0.60 -0.60 6.30
N GLU A 95 1.28 -1.70 6.03
CA GLU A 95 2.73 -1.77 5.90
C GLU A 95 3.06 -2.50 4.61
N GLY A 96 4.14 -2.10 3.97
CA GLY A 96 4.55 -2.76 2.75
C GLY A 96 5.86 -2.23 2.22
N LYS A 97 6.44 -2.98 1.31
CA LYS A 97 7.68 -2.60 0.63
C LYS A 97 7.59 -3.01 -0.82
N TYR A 98 7.78 -2.03 -1.69
CA TYR A 98 7.88 -2.21 -3.13
C TYR A 98 9.20 -1.62 -3.62
N ASP A 99 10.14 -2.50 -3.94
CA ASP A 99 11.52 -2.18 -4.37
C ASP A 99 12.19 -1.12 -3.47
N LYS A 100 12.23 0.14 -3.86
CA LYS A 100 12.87 1.25 -3.11
C LYS A 100 11.90 2.05 -2.27
N TRP A 101 10.61 1.81 -2.41
CA TRP A 101 9.55 2.45 -1.66
C TRP A 101 9.03 1.55 -0.53
N GLY A 102 8.65 2.15 0.57
CA GLY A 102 7.98 1.48 1.67
C GLY A 102 6.81 2.29 2.19
N LEU A 103 5.84 1.60 2.78
CA LEU A 103 4.75 2.20 3.53
C LEU A 103 4.83 1.76 4.98
N LYS A 104 4.61 2.67 5.91
CA LYS A 104 4.50 2.37 7.34
C LYS A 104 3.78 3.48 8.10
N LYS A 105 3.52 3.27 9.37
CA LYS A 105 3.16 4.32 10.30
C LYS A 105 4.34 5.28 10.51
N TYR A 106 4.07 6.58 10.53
CA TYR A 106 5.09 7.58 10.88
C TYR A 106 5.50 7.50 12.36
N ASN A 107 4.50 7.47 13.25
CA ASN A 107 4.70 7.34 14.70
C ASN A 107 3.52 6.58 15.33
N PHE A 108 3.58 6.37 16.64
CA PHE A 108 2.54 5.62 17.36
C PHE A 108 1.12 6.18 17.19
N ASN A 109 0.98 7.49 17.05
CA ASN A 109 -0.31 8.19 16.94
C ASN A 109 -0.75 8.44 15.48
N SER A 110 0.10 8.17 14.48
CA SER A 110 -0.24 8.35 13.07
C SER A 110 -1.08 7.19 12.55
N LYS A 111 -1.85 7.46 11.52
CA LYS A 111 -2.55 6.42 10.76
C LYS A 111 -1.64 5.84 9.69
N SER A 112 -1.89 4.62 9.31
CA SER A 112 -1.47 4.01 8.07
C SER A 112 -2.67 3.20 7.61
N GLU A 113 -3.53 3.83 6.81
CA GLU A 113 -4.86 3.35 6.49
C GLU A 113 -5.23 3.64 5.04
N LEU A 114 -5.80 2.64 4.40
CA LEU A 114 -6.52 2.76 3.14
C LEU A 114 -7.98 2.42 3.40
N THR A 115 -8.89 3.37 3.18
CA THR A 115 -10.32 3.17 3.34
C THR A 115 -11.01 3.12 1.97
N ILE A 116 -11.90 2.15 1.80
CA ILE A 116 -12.69 1.97 0.59
C ILE A 116 -14.16 2.05 1.01
N THR A 117 -14.89 3.00 0.47
CA THR A 117 -16.28 3.27 0.86
C THR A 117 -17.20 3.15 -0.36
N LYS A 118 -18.30 2.45 -0.19
CA LYS A 118 -19.40 2.42 -1.16
C LYS A 118 -20.28 3.63 -0.93
N THR A 119 -20.46 4.46 -1.94
CA THR A 119 -21.32 5.66 -1.90
C THR A 119 -22.49 5.51 -2.87
N PRO A 120 -23.53 6.37 -2.79
CA PRO A 120 -24.62 6.37 -3.78
C PRO A 120 -24.14 6.63 -5.22
N PHE A 121 -22.96 7.26 -5.38
CA PHE A 121 -22.38 7.62 -6.68
C PHE A 121 -21.27 6.67 -7.14
N GLY A 122 -21.03 5.56 -6.45
CA GLY A 122 -19.99 4.60 -6.74
C GLY A 122 -19.02 4.40 -5.58
N TRP A 123 -17.77 4.09 -5.89
CA TRP A 123 -16.73 3.86 -4.89
C TRP A 123 -15.92 5.13 -4.62
N LYS A 124 -15.44 5.25 -3.40
CA LYS A 124 -14.47 6.26 -2.97
C LYS A 124 -13.36 5.59 -2.19
N SER A 125 -12.12 5.90 -2.53
CA SER A 125 -10.94 5.48 -1.77
C SER A 125 -10.29 6.67 -1.09
N SER A 126 -9.69 6.43 0.09
CA SER A 126 -8.86 7.42 0.79
C SER A 126 -7.63 6.75 1.39
N LEU A 127 -6.50 7.44 1.34
CA LEU A 127 -5.21 6.98 1.83
C LEU A 127 -4.64 8.01 2.82
N ASP A 128 -4.31 7.54 4.03
CA ASP A 128 -3.63 8.31 5.07
C ASP A 128 -2.47 7.43 5.59
N THR A 129 -1.25 7.72 5.16
CA THR A 129 -0.09 6.88 5.47
C THR A 129 1.21 7.66 5.37
N MET A 130 2.34 7.01 5.62
CA MET A 130 3.66 7.49 5.27
C MET A 130 4.28 6.58 4.21
N ILE A 131 4.75 7.18 3.12
CA ILE A 131 5.52 6.52 2.07
C ILE A 131 6.97 7.02 2.20
N TYR A 132 7.94 6.12 2.21
CA TYR A 132 9.33 6.50 2.42
C TYR A 132 10.27 5.78 1.46
N SER A 133 11.43 6.38 1.23
CA SER A 133 12.56 5.73 0.56
C SER A 133 13.89 6.18 1.15
N GLY A 134 14.74 5.20 1.48
CA GLY A 134 16.16 5.42 1.82
C GLY A 134 17.08 5.37 0.57
N SER A 135 16.52 5.37 -0.62
CA SER A 135 17.23 5.46 -1.89
C SER A 135 16.47 6.36 -2.87
N PRO A 136 16.25 7.64 -2.53
CA PRO A 136 15.32 8.52 -3.23
C PRO A 136 15.58 8.65 -4.73
N LYS A 137 16.84 8.77 -5.14
CA LYS A 137 17.20 8.86 -6.56
C LYS A 137 16.72 7.64 -7.36
N LYS A 138 16.92 6.43 -6.82
CA LYS A 138 16.46 5.20 -7.48
C LYS A 138 14.95 5.13 -7.48
N ALA A 139 14.31 5.51 -6.37
CA ALA A 139 12.86 5.53 -6.22
C ALA A 139 12.18 6.51 -7.18
N LEU A 140 12.73 7.72 -7.33
CA LEU A 140 12.23 8.72 -8.28
C LEU A 140 12.40 8.29 -9.74
N ASN A 141 13.56 7.69 -10.07
CA ASN A 141 13.78 7.18 -11.43
C ASN A 141 12.76 6.08 -11.82
N GLN A 142 12.30 5.26 -10.86
CA GLN A 142 11.26 4.24 -11.14
C GLN A 142 9.92 4.84 -11.58
N ILE A 143 9.60 6.03 -11.09
CA ILE A 143 8.37 6.75 -11.47
C ILE A 143 8.61 7.78 -12.58
N GLY A 144 9.77 7.71 -13.26
CA GLY A 144 10.10 8.55 -14.42
C GLY A 144 10.58 9.97 -14.07
N ILE A 145 10.95 10.22 -12.80
CA ILE A 145 11.48 11.52 -12.38
C ILE A 145 13.00 11.46 -12.34
N GLU A 146 13.66 12.14 -13.27
CA GLU A 146 15.10 12.34 -13.25
C GLU A 146 15.49 13.43 -12.24
N ALA A 147 16.22 13.01 -11.20
CA ALA A 147 16.65 13.93 -10.15
C ALA A 147 18.07 14.42 -10.40
N ASN A 148 18.22 15.72 -10.66
CA ASN A 148 19.52 16.43 -10.72
C ASN A 148 20.02 16.89 -9.34
N PHE A 149 19.51 16.27 -8.28
CA PHE A 149 19.86 16.53 -6.90
C PHE A 149 20.16 15.21 -6.20
N SER A 150 20.83 15.27 -5.05
CA SER A 150 20.97 14.15 -4.15
C SER A 150 20.20 14.40 -2.85
N MET A 151 19.68 13.33 -2.27
CA MET A 151 19.04 13.34 -0.96
C MET A 151 19.26 11.96 -0.32
N ASP A 152 19.30 11.90 1.00
CA ASP A 152 19.53 10.68 1.76
C ASP A 152 18.21 9.94 1.95
N THR A 153 17.16 10.65 2.36
CA THR A 153 15.83 10.10 2.53
C THR A 153 14.74 11.00 1.94
N ILE A 154 13.64 10.39 1.57
CA ILE A 154 12.40 11.08 1.22
C ILE A 154 11.25 10.41 1.96
N GLU A 155 10.39 11.22 2.57
CA GLU A 155 9.15 10.79 3.20
C GLU A 155 8.00 11.63 2.68
N LEU A 156 6.94 10.95 2.26
CA LEU A 156 5.70 11.53 1.78
C LEU A 156 4.58 11.19 2.76
N PHE A 157 3.74 12.16 3.06
CA PHE A 157 2.60 12.01 3.97
C PHE A 157 1.31 12.32 3.21
N PRO A 158 0.86 11.40 2.34
CA PRO A 158 -0.40 11.58 1.64
C PRO A 158 -1.57 11.44 2.61
N LYS A 159 -2.45 12.41 2.60
CA LYS A 159 -3.79 12.36 3.17
C LYS A 159 -4.77 12.73 2.08
N ILE A 160 -5.04 11.77 1.21
CA ILE A 160 -5.70 11.97 -0.07
C ILE A 160 -6.92 11.08 -0.24
N SER A 161 -7.82 11.48 -1.12
CA SER A 161 -8.96 10.67 -1.54
C SER A 161 -9.25 10.86 -3.02
N TRP A 162 -9.88 9.86 -3.63
CA TRP A 162 -10.30 9.87 -5.03
C TRP A 162 -11.59 9.08 -5.22
N ALA A 163 -12.30 9.36 -6.30
CA ALA A 163 -13.42 8.55 -6.75
C ALA A 163 -12.89 7.24 -7.35
N GLY A 164 -13.57 6.12 -7.05
CA GLY A 164 -13.19 4.80 -7.54
C GLY A 164 -12.49 3.91 -6.51
N LEU A 165 -12.10 2.72 -6.95
CA LEU A 165 -11.36 1.72 -6.19
C LEU A 165 -9.87 2.10 -6.08
N PRO A 166 -9.09 1.48 -5.17
CA PRO A 166 -7.70 1.85 -4.93
C PRO A 166 -6.80 1.84 -6.17
N TRP A 167 -7.10 1.00 -7.15
CA TRP A 167 -6.34 0.89 -8.41
C TRP A 167 -6.88 1.75 -9.56
N GLU A 168 -7.96 2.51 -9.32
CA GLU A 168 -8.60 3.41 -10.29
C GLU A 168 -8.16 4.87 -10.07
N VAL A 169 -6.96 5.07 -9.51
CA VAL A 169 -6.42 6.41 -9.20
C VAL A 169 -6.30 7.22 -10.49
N ASN A 170 -7.02 8.36 -10.52
CA ASN A 170 -6.83 9.41 -11.51
C ASN A 170 -6.20 10.62 -10.83
N LEU A 171 -4.96 10.94 -11.17
CA LEU A 171 -4.20 12.04 -10.55
C LEU A 171 -4.90 13.40 -10.65
N LYS A 172 -5.75 13.61 -11.66
CA LYS A 172 -6.51 14.85 -11.84
C LYS A 172 -7.70 15.00 -10.88
N GLU A 173 -8.12 13.90 -10.25
CA GLU A 173 -9.30 13.82 -9.37
C GLU A 173 -8.92 13.62 -7.90
N ILE A 174 -7.63 13.53 -7.60
CA ILE A 174 -7.14 13.42 -6.23
C ILE A 174 -7.46 14.71 -5.48
N GLN A 175 -8.02 14.54 -4.29
CA GLN A 175 -8.31 15.62 -3.33
C GLN A 175 -7.58 15.34 -2.03
N GLY A 176 -7.06 16.38 -1.38
CA GLY A 176 -6.43 16.27 -0.07
C GLY A 176 -5.10 16.99 0.02
N GLU A 177 -4.25 16.51 0.91
CA GLU A 177 -2.96 17.12 1.28
C GLU A 177 -1.83 16.12 1.06
N LEU A 178 -0.66 16.62 0.66
CA LEU A 178 0.58 15.87 0.55
C LEU A 178 1.68 16.59 1.31
N GLY A 179 2.08 16.05 2.46
CA GLY A 179 3.29 16.47 3.15
C GLY A 179 4.54 15.85 2.51
N LEU A 180 5.64 16.58 2.52
CA LEU A 180 6.95 16.14 2.04
C LEU A 180 8.01 16.46 3.09
N PHE A 181 8.81 15.47 3.45
CA PHE A 181 10.04 15.63 4.21
C PHE A 181 11.22 15.06 3.42
N VAL A 182 12.32 15.80 3.38
CA VAL A 182 13.56 15.43 2.67
C VAL A 182 14.74 15.66 3.58
N GLU A 183 15.63 14.70 3.70
CA GLU A 183 16.87 14.80 4.45
C GLU A 183 18.07 14.70 3.50
N GLY A 184 19.14 15.45 3.83
CA GLY A 184 20.40 15.43 3.07
C GLY A 184 20.25 15.97 1.65
N PHE A 185 19.41 17.00 1.46
CA PHE A 185 19.15 17.58 0.14
C PHE A 185 20.33 18.43 -0.34
N ILE A 186 20.92 18.05 -1.47
CA ILE A 186 22.01 18.77 -2.13
C ILE A 186 21.67 18.97 -3.60
N ILE A 187 21.58 20.20 -4.05
CA ILE A 187 21.49 20.55 -5.48
C ILE A 187 22.90 20.41 -6.08
N LYS A 188 23.05 19.56 -7.08
CA LYS A 188 24.28 19.54 -7.88
C LYS A 188 24.16 20.63 -8.93
N ASP A 189 24.79 21.78 -8.66
CA ASP A 189 24.98 22.80 -9.68
C ASP A 189 25.74 22.17 -10.86
N LYS A 190 25.17 22.27 -12.04
CA LYS A 190 25.93 22.08 -13.28
C LYS A 190 26.90 23.26 -13.33
N ASP A 191 28.19 22.96 -13.28
CA ASP A 191 29.34 23.86 -13.43
C ASP A 191 28.97 25.28 -13.88
N VAL A 192 28.90 26.21 -12.95
CA VAL A 192 29.08 27.60 -13.26
C VAL A 192 30.56 27.73 -13.54
N SER A 193 30.99 27.56 -14.78
CA SER A 193 32.30 28.01 -15.22
C SER A 193 32.30 29.52 -15.11
N ILE A 194 32.86 30.05 -14.00
CA ILE A 194 33.22 31.43 -13.85
C ILE A 194 34.43 31.60 -14.78
N GLU A 195 34.19 32.02 -16.00
CA GLU A 195 35.26 32.54 -16.85
C GLU A 195 35.81 33.78 -16.13
N SER A 196 37.00 33.66 -15.55
CA SER A 196 37.75 34.80 -15.03
C SER A 196 38.01 35.73 -16.18
N PRO A 197 37.68 37.03 -16.06
CA PRO A 197 38.05 37.98 -17.09
C PRO A 197 39.58 38.03 -17.19
N SER A 198 40.08 37.64 -18.37
CA SER A 198 41.49 37.81 -18.73
C SER A 198 41.82 39.31 -18.78
N ASN A 199 42.78 39.72 -17.93
CA ASN A 199 43.45 41.04 -18.00
C ASN A 199 44.30 41.13 -19.26
#